data_a7eab06b378e56ad95e53c9260e9148c
#
_entry.id   a7eab06b378e56ad95e53c9260e9148c
#
_cell.length_a   1.000
_cell.length_b   1.000
_cell.length_c   1.000
_cell.angle_alpha   90.00
_cell.angle_beta   90.00
_cell.angle_gamma   90.00
#
_symmetry.space_group_name_H-M   'P 1'
#
loop_
_entity.id
_entity.type
_entity.pdbx_description
1 polymer ?
#
loop_
_entity_poly.entity_id
_entity_poly.type
_entity_poly.pdbx_seq_one_letter_code
_entity_poly.pdbx_strand_id
1 'polypeptide(L)'
;FTVKDRQIPSKAKAPGYVRRVNWENKDFMNLHTRFASSTHGCLFRNSLAWEEYWRWDEDDTVVAVYYDQHATPMGYMVYLIKDDIMHIKEMIYINREAHEGLWEYIRAHDSMIDEVRGNSYFNEPIAFEMDDGDIREMIRPYIMGRIVDVEEFLHLYHCSPEEKGVCFDLDIDDAFLPWNNRPFRVWFEGGNCTLTDRDPDYELRMSIATLSTLLIGYKTAAKLARIGRITG
;
A
#
# COMPACT_ATOMS: atom_id res chain seq x y z
N PHE A 1 -9.83 9.19 3.64
CA PHE A 1 -10.54 9.44 4.91
C PHE A 1 -10.77 10.93 5.13
N THR A 2 -11.74 11.24 5.97
CA THR A 2 -12.03 12.60 6.46
C THR A 2 -12.24 12.55 7.96
N VAL A 3 -11.45 13.32 8.72
CA VAL A 3 -11.44 13.38 10.19
C VAL A 3 -11.57 14.84 10.61
N LYS A 4 -12.42 15.14 11.59
CA LYS A 4 -12.50 16.47 12.18
C LYS A 4 -11.38 16.66 13.21
N ASP A 5 -10.97 17.90 13.44
CA ASP A 5 -9.94 18.28 14.42
C ASP A 5 -10.13 17.59 15.79
N ARG A 6 -11.36 17.63 16.34
CA ARG A 6 -11.73 17.03 17.62
C ARG A 6 -11.68 15.50 17.69
N GLN A 7 -11.59 14.82 16.55
CA GLN A 7 -11.54 13.35 16.47
C GLN A 7 -10.10 12.83 16.47
N ILE A 8 -9.12 13.71 16.22
CA ILE A 8 -7.69 13.37 16.18
C ILE A 8 -7.21 12.88 17.54
N PRO A 9 -6.39 11.80 17.62
CA PRO A 9 -5.94 11.21 18.88
C PRO A 9 -5.27 12.23 19.81
N SER A 10 -5.86 12.41 21.00
CA SER A 10 -5.39 13.41 21.99
C SER A 10 -4.19 12.97 22.81
N LYS A 11 -3.91 11.66 22.87
CA LYS A 11 -2.91 11.05 23.75
C LYS A 11 -1.64 10.62 23.03
N ALA A 12 -1.56 10.76 21.71
CA ALA A 12 -0.35 10.41 20.98
C ALA A 12 0.80 11.33 21.44
N LYS A 13 1.87 10.72 21.96
CA LYS A 13 3.13 11.39 22.28
C LYS A 13 4.25 10.49 21.81
N ALA A 14 4.99 10.96 20.82
CA ALA A 14 6.15 10.29 20.33
C ALA A 14 7.44 10.95 20.88
N PRO A 15 8.46 10.17 21.25
CA PRO A 15 9.69 10.71 21.82
C PRO A 15 10.59 11.41 20.80
N GLY A 16 10.35 11.22 19.51
CA GLY A 16 11.06 11.84 18.41
C GLY A 16 10.55 13.24 18.06
N TYR A 17 10.78 13.64 16.83
CA TYR A 17 10.35 14.96 16.34
C TYR A 17 10.03 14.93 14.85
N VAL A 18 9.17 15.86 14.40
CA VAL A 18 8.87 16.07 12.99
C VAL A 18 9.63 17.28 12.46
N ARG A 19 10.23 17.15 11.27
CA ARG A 19 10.89 18.25 10.57
C ARG A 19 10.36 18.36 9.15
N ARG A 20 10.06 19.58 8.70
CA ARG A 20 9.76 19.88 7.31
C ARG A 20 11.03 19.81 6.49
N VAL A 21 10.96 19.15 5.35
CA VAL A 21 12.09 18.97 4.43
C VAL A 21 11.65 19.35 3.01
N ASN A 22 12.62 19.53 2.11
CA ASN A 22 12.30 19.72 0.70
C ASN A 22 11.95 18.37 0.05
N TRP A 23 11.34 18.41 -1.11
CA TRP A 23 10.87 17.23 -1.84
C TRP A 23 12.02 16.37 -2.42
N GLU A 24 13.24 16.92 -2.54
CA GLU A 24 14.46 16.20 -2.97
C GLU A 24 15.18 15.49 -1.80
N ASN A 25 14.64 15.57 -0.59
CA ASN A 25 15.28 15.03 0.60
C ASN A 25 15.41 13.51 0.50
N LYS A 26 16.64 13.01 0.67
CA LYS A 26 16.96 11.58 0.54
C LYS A 26 16.33 10.72 1.65
N ASP A 27 16.17 11.24 2.86
CA ASP A 27 15.56 10.51 3.96
C ASP A 27 14.12 10.13 3.63
N PHE A 28 13.37 11.09 3.10
CA PHE A 28 12.00 10.89 2.63
C PHE A 28 11.91 9.84 1.51
N MET A 29 12.77 9.94 0.47
CA MET A 29 12.77 8.98 -0.63
C MET A 29 13.19 7.57 -0.20
N ASN A 30 14.18 7.46 0.69
CA ASN A 30 14.64 6.19 1.24
C ASN A 30 13.58 5.56 2.15
N LEU A 31 12.82 6.35 2.91
CA LEU A 31 11.68 5.87 3.69
C LEU A 31 10.62 5.23 2.81
N HIS A 32 10.27 5.88 1.69
CA HIS A 32 9.32 5.29 0.74
C HIS A 32 9.84 3.95 0.20
N THR A 33 11.11 3.89 -0.20
CA THR A 33 11.74 2.66 -0.71
C THR A 33 11.71 1.54 0.35
N ARG A 34 12.03 1.88 1.61
CA ARG A 34 11.98 0.95 2.74
C ARG A 34 10.56 0.44 3.00
N PHE A 35 9.58 1.30 2.98
CA PHE A 35 8.17 0.94 3.11
C PHE A 35 7.71 0.03 1.95
N ALA A 36 8.01 0.40 0.71
CA ALA A 36 7.64 -0.36 -0.46
C ALA A 36 8.25 -1.77 -0.47
N SER A 37 9.50 -1.94 0.03
CA SER A 37 10.13 -3.26 0.13
C SER A 37 9.50 -4.19 1.17
N SER A 38 8.72 -3.66 2.11
CA SER A 38 8.02 -4.43 3.15
C SER A 38 6.50 -4.48 2.97
N THR A 39 5.97 -3.83 1.94
CA THR A 39 4.53 -3.71 1.72
C THR A 39 4.14 -4.31 0.37
N HIS A 40 3.43 -5.44 0.41
CA HIS A 40 3.01 -6.14 -0.79
C HIS A 40 2.12 -5.25 -1.68
N GLY A 41 2.43 -5.20 -2.99
CA GLY A 41 1.70 -4.38 -3.96
C GLY A 41 2.04 -2.89 -3.96
N CYS A 42 2.95 -2.43 -3.11
CA CYS A 42 3.44 -1.06 -3.15
C CYS A 42 4.48 -0.89 -4.27
N LEU A 43 4.37 0.20 -5.03
CA LEU A 43 5.28 0.49 -6.15
C LEU A 43 6.58 1.12 -5.65
N PHE A 44 7.71 0.63 -6.15
CA PHE A 44 8.98 1.35 -6.04
C PHE A 44 8.95 2.57 -6.96
N ARG A 45 9.39 3.72 -6.43
CA ARG A 45 9.49 4.95 -7.22
C ARG A 45 10.93 5.17 -7.68
N ASN A 46 11.16 5.07 -8.98
CA ASN A 46 12.37 5.56 -9.64
C ASN A 46 12.28 7.08 -9.87
N SER A 47 13.31 7.68 -10.49
CA SER A 47 13.34 9.13 -10.77
C SER A 47 12.11 9.60 -11.54
N LEU A 48 11.73 8.89 -12.60
CA LEU A 48 10.56 9.23 -13.42
C LEU A 48 9.25 9.18 -12.59
N ALA A 49 9.09 8.15 -11.74
CA ALA A 49 7.91 8.02 -10.88
C ALA A 49 7.84 9.15 -9.82
N TRP A 50 9.00 9.64 -9.34
CA TRP A 50 9.03 10.79 -8.46
C TRP A 50 8.72 12.10 -9.21
N GLU A 51 9.19 12.29 -10.43
CA GLU A 51 8.80 13.43 -11.27
C GLU A 51 7.29 13.46 -11.52
N GLU A 52 6.69 12.31 -11.86
CA GLU A 52 5.24 12.18 -12.02
C GLU A 52 4.48 12.43 -10.72
N TYR A 53 5.01 11.98 -9.59
CA TYR A 53 4.40 12.19 -8.28
C TYR A 53 4.25 13.67 -7.94
N TRP A 54 5.25 14.51 -8.32
CA TRP A 54 5.27 15.95 -8.04
C TRP A 54 4.69 16.82 -9.15
N ARG A 55 4.44 16.29 -10.33
CA ARG A 55 4.09 17.05 -11.54
C ARG A 55 2.94 18.04 -11.36
N TRP A 56 1.97 17.70 -10.53
CA TRP A 56 0.73 18.47 -10.35
C TRP A 56 0.56 19.00 -8.94
N ASP A 57 1.61 19.02 -8.15
CA ASP A 57 1.53 19.55 -6.81
C ASP A 57 1.55 21.07 -6.79
N GLU A 58 0.83 21.64 -5.81
CA GLU A 58 0.80 23.06 -5.55
C GLU A 58 2.12 23.48 -4.84
N ASP A 59 2.57 24.71 -5.05
CA ASP A 59 3.82 25.25 -4.47
C ASP A 59 3.84 25.18 -2.93
N ASP A 60 2.67 25.18 -2.30
CA ASP A 60 2.50 25.10 -0.84
C ASP A 60 2.52 23.67 -0.28
N THR A 61 2.80 22.65 -1.13
CA THR A 61 2.92 21.28 -0.67
C THR A 61 4.14 21.08 0.23
N VAL A 62 3.90 20.50 1.40
CA VAL A 62 4.90 20.30 2.46
C VAL A 62 5.22 18.83 2.61
N VAL A 63 6.51 18.50 2.74
CA VAL A 63 7.01 17.20 3.19
C VAL A 63 7.44 17.31 4.64
N ALA A 64 6.82 16.53 5.53
CA ALA A 64 7.17 16.43 6.95
C ALA A 64 7.67 15.03 7.26
N VAL A 65 8.87 14.91 7.79
CA VAL A 65 9.52 13.64 8.15
C VAL A 65 9.62 13.53 9.66
N TYR A 66 9.16 12.40 10.19
CA TYR A 66 9.35 12.03 11.58
C TYR A 66 10.69 11.32 11.76
N TYR A 67 11.47 11.81 12.72
CA TYR A 67 12.74 11.24 13.16
C TYR A 67 12.61 10.73 14.59
N ASP A 68 13.13 9.54 14.86
CA ASP A 68 13.22 9.01 16.23
C ASP A 68 14.26 9.76 17.09
N GLN A 69 14.45 9.33 18.34
CA GLN A 69 15.44 9.92 19.26
C GLN A 69 16.90 9.85 18.77
N HIS A 70 17.18 8.94 17.82
CA HIS A 70 18.51 8.76 17.22
C HIS A 70 18.65 9.51 15.89
N ALA A 71 17.70 10.38 15.56
CA ALA A 71 17.62 11.09 14.30
C ALA A 71 17.48 10.15 13.07
N THR A 72 16.92 8.95 13.27
CA THR A 72 16.63 8.02 12.18
C THR A 72 15.24 8.36 11.60
N PRO A 73 15.11 8.52 10.27
CA PRO A 73 13.81 8.76 9.64
C PRO A 73 12.95 7.50 9.72
N MET A 74 11.74 7.60 10.28
CA MET A 74 10.85 6.48 10.55
C MET A 74 9.44 6.66 10.00
N GLY A 75 9.08 7.85 9.51
CA GLY A 75 7.81 8.13 8.88
C GLY A 75 7.82 9.47 8.17
N TYR A 76 6.89 9.67 7.25
CA TYR A 76 6.71 10.96 6.59
C TYR A 76 5.25 11.20 6.20
N MET A 77 4.96 12.45 5.94
CA MET A 77 3.69 12.91 5.42
C MET A 77 3.92 13.97 4.36
N VAL A 78 3.18 13.88 3.26
CA VAL A 78 3.08 14.90 2.21
C VAL A 78 1.70 15.53 2.30
N TYR A 79 1.63 16.83 2.52
CA TYR A 79 0.36 17.51 2.74
C TYR A 79 0.39 18.96 2.29
N LEU A 80 -0.80 19.55 2.16
CA LEU A 80 -0.99 21.00 2.07
C LEU A 80 -2.15 21.42 2.97
N ILE A 81 -2.16 22.69 3.42
CA ILE A 81 -3.29 23.28 4.14
C ILE A 81 -3.92 24.33 3.24
N LYS A 82 -5.23 24.17 3.00
CA LYS A 82 -6.01 25.09 2.16
C LYS A 82 -7.47 25.10 2.64
N ASP A 83 -8.05 26.27 2.72
CA ASP A 83 -9.45 26.45 3.15
C ASP A 83 -9.75 25.80 4.52
N ASP A 84 -8.85 25.97 5.50
CA ASP A 84 -8.90 25.38 6.85
C ASP A 84 -8.94 23.84 6.86
N ILE A 85 -8.48 23.20 5.78
CA ILE A 85 -8.41 21.74 5.63
C ILE A 85 -6.96 21.32 5.40
N MET A 86 -6.49 20.34 6.18
CA MET A 86 -5.23 19.67 5.90
C MET A 86 -5.48 18.53 4.91
N HIS A 87 -4.96 18.67 3.70
CA HIS A 87 -5.02 17.64 2.65
C HIS A 87 -3.76 16.79 2.68
N ILE A 88 -3.87 15.56 3.16
CA ILE A 88 -2.77 14.59 3.19
C ILE A 88 -2.77 13.80 1.87
N LYS A 89 -1.77 14.07 1.02
CA LYS A 89 -1.55 13.33 -0.22
C LYS A 89 -1.08 11.91 0.06
N GLU A 90 -0.14 11.77 0.99
CA GLU A 90 0.43 10.50 1.40
C GLU A 90 0.94 10.57 2.85
N MET A 91 0.75 9.50 3.62
CA MET A 91 1.34 9.31 4.93
C MET A 91 1.87 7.89 5.04
N ILE A 92 3.16 7.76 5.36
CA ILE A 92 3.87 6.48 5.49
C ILE A 92 4.61 6.45 6.83
N TYR A 93 4.57 5.32 7.50
CA TYR A 93 5.32 5.08 8.73
C TYR A 93 5.83 3.64 8.78
N ILE A 94 6.98 3.44 9.43
CA ILE A 94 7.64 2.13 9.54
C ILE A 94 7.28 1.45 10.88
N ASN A 95 6.91 2.24 11.88
CA ASN A 95 6.56 1.74 13.21
C ASN A 95 5.49 2.61 13.87
N ARG A 96 4.98 2.10 15.00
CA ARG A 96 3.96 2.78 15.81
C ARG A 96 4.41 4.16 16.30
N GLU A 97 5.65 4.32 16.72
CA GLU A 97 6.18 5.60 17.21
C GLU A 97 6.07 6.70 16.14
N ALA A 98 6.49 6.38 14.90
CA ALA A 98 6.38 7.32 13.78
C ALA A 98 4.91 7.65 13.45
N HIS A 99 4.03 6.66 13.50
CA HIS A 99 2.59 6.86 13.32
C HIS A 99 2.02 7.83 14.36
N GLU A 100 2.28 7.59 15.65
CA GLU A 100 1.86 8.47 16.75
C GLU A 100 2.45 9.88 16.59
N GLY A 101 3.72 9.99 16.19
CA GLY A 101 4.38 11.28 15.98
C GLY A 101 3.83 12.07 14.80
N LEU A 102 3.40 11.43 13.73
CA LEU A 102 2.76 12.10 12.61
C LEU A 102 1.35 12.59 13.00
N TRP A 103 0.57 11.81 13.75
CA TRP A 103 -0.72 12.28 14.27
C TRP A 103 -0.58 13.40 15.30
N GLU A 104 0.44 13.36 16.17
CA GLU A 104 0.77 14.47 17.06
C GLU A 104 1.10 15.75 16.28
N TYR A 105 1.85 15.62 15.18
CA TYR A 105 2.17 16.73 14.30
C TYR A 105 0.92 17.30 13.62
N ILE A 106 0.00 16.45 13.13
CA ILE A 106 -1.29 16.87 12.57
C ILE A 106 -2.06 17.66 13.62
N ARG A 107 -2.17 17.15 14.84
CA ARG A 107 -2.88 17.80 15.94
C ARG A 107 -2.27 19.15 16.34
N ALA A 108 -0.97 19.32 16.20
CA ALA A 108 -0.33 20.61 16.47
C ALA A 108 -0.79 21.74 15.53
N HIS A 109 -1.56 21.42 14.50
CA HIS A 109 -2.19 22.38 13.59
C HIS A 109 -3.67 22.63 13.88
N ASP A 110 -4.22 22.14 14.99
CA ASP A 110 -5.63 22.21 15.36
C ASP A 110 -6.24 23.64 15.30
N SER A 111 -5.43 24.66 15.62
CA SER A 111 -5.84 26.06 15.52
C SER A 111 -5.91 26.61 14.07
N MET A 112 -5.43 25.84 13.09
CA MET A 112 -5.34 26.25 11.68
C MET A 112 -6.23 25.42 10.76
N ILE A 113 -6.82 24.34 11.28
CA ILE A 113 -7.58 23.38 10.48
C ILE A 113 -8.84 22.94 11.22
N ASP A 114 -9.95 22.84 10.50
CA ASP A 114 -11.20 22.26 10.98
C ASP A 114 -11.32 20.77 10.65
N GLU A 115 -10.60 20.33 9.61
CA GLU A 115 -10.73 18.99 9.05
C GLU A 115 -9.41 18.50 8.44
N VAL A 116 -9.19 17.19 8.53
CA VAL A 116 -8.11 16.47 7.84
C VAL A 116 -8.73 15.57 6.80
N ARG A 117 -8.32 15.71 5.55
CA ARG A 117 -8.66 14.81 4.44
C ARG A 117 -7.41 14.15 3.93
N GLY A 118 -7.41 12.82 3.86
CA GLY A 118 -6.20 12.10 3.46
C GLY A 118 -6.46 10.84 2.68
N ASN A 119 -5.42 10.43 1.97
CA ASN A 119 -5.32 9.10 1.41
C ASN A 119 -4.66 8.18 2.44
N SER A 120 -5.12 6.94 2.50
CA SER A 120 -4.51 5.89 3.31
C SER A 120 -4.34 4.63 2.47
N TYR A 121 -3.49 3.74 2.93
CA TYR A 121 -3.35 2.42 2.32
C TYR A 121 -4.58 1.56 2.62
N PHE A 122 -4.77 0.55 1.79
CA PHE A 122 -5.84 -0.40 1.98
C PHE A 122 -5.67 -1.14 3.32
N ASN A 123 -6.77 -1.26 4.07
CA ASN A 123 -6.85 -1.85 5.42
C ASN A 123 -6.21 -1.04 6.56
N GLU A 124 -5.82 0.22 6.36
CA GLU A 124 -5.47 1.09 7.48
C GLU A 124 -6.69 1.32 8.37
N PRO A 125 -6.61 1.06 9.68
CA PRO A 125 -7.77 1.13 10.57
C PRO A 125 -8.03 2.55 11.10
N ILE A 126 -8.07 3.56 10.23
CA ILE A 126 -8.12 4.98 10.61
C ILE A 126 -9.23 5.27 11.63
N ALA A 127 -10.46 4.81 11.36
CA ALA A 127 -11.59 5.04 12.27
C ALA A 127 -11.36 4.45 13.67
N PHE A 128 -10.69 3.30 13.76
CA PHE A 128 -10.42 2.63 15.02
C PHE A 128 -9.37 3.36 15.88
N GLU A 129 -8.50 4.12 15.25
CA GLU A 129 -7.40 4.84 15.89
C GLU A 129 -7.78 6.25 16.35
N MET A 130 -8.92 6.78 15.91
CA MET A 130 -9.41 8.09 16.30
C MET A 130 -10.02 8.08 17.71
N ASP A 131 -9.95 9.20 18.43
CA ASP A 131 -10.61 9.38 19.73
C ASP A 131 -12.14 9.28 19.60
N ASP A 132 -12.68 9.66 18.43
CA ASP A 132 -14.05 9.43 18.01
C ASP A 132 -14.04 8.79 16.61
N GLY A 133 -14.46 7.54 16.53
CA GLY A 133 -14.46 6.74 15.29
C GLY A 133 -15.57 7.09 14.29
N ASP A 134 -16.42 8.09 14.57
CA ASP A 134 -17.46 8.56 13.61
C ASP A 134 -16.84 9.44 12.52
N ILE A 135 -15.96 8.85 11.74
CA ILE A 135 -15.28 9.48 10.60
C ILE A 135 -15.91 9.05 9.27
N ARG A 136 -15.52 9.73 8.20
CA ARG A 136 -15.88 9.30 6.84
C ARG A 136 -14.70 8.60 6.18
N GLU A 137 -14.91 7.35 5.76
CA GLU A 137 -13.99 6.63 4.89
C GLU A 137 -14.64 6.35 3.54
N MET A 138 -13.86 6.46 2.46
CA MET A 138 -14.31 6.19 1.10
C MET A 138 -13.26 5.38 0.35
N ILE A 139 -13.67 4.25 -0.19
CA ILE A 139 -12.81 3.42 -1.05
C ILE A 139 -13.07 3.83 -2.49
N ARG A 140 -12.00 4.25 -3.19
CA ARG A 140 -12.03 4.59 -4.62
C ARG A 140 -10.97 3.80 -5.38
N PRO A 141 -11.23 3.36 -6.62
CA PRO A 141 -10.17 2.86 -7.50
C PRO A 141 -9.11 3.96 -7.69
N TYR A 142 -7.85 3.61 -7.50
CA TYR A 142 -6.73 4.55 -7.61
C TYR A 142 -5.76 4.14 -8.70
N ILE A 143 -5.31 2.88 -8.68
CA ILE A 143 -4.42 2.30 -9.68
C ILE A 143 -5.12 1.09 -10.30
N MET A 144 -4.90 0.88 -11.60
CA MET A 144 -5.26 -0.35 -12.28
C MET A 144 -3.99 -1.13 -12.59
N GLY A 145 -3.88 -2.35 -12.05
CA GLY A 145 -2.78 -3.28 -12.31
C GLY A 145 -3.27 -4.49 -13.12
N ARG A 146 -2.44 -4.94 -14.08
CA ARG A 146 -2.69 -6.15 -14.84
C ARG A 146 -1.39 -6.92 -15.04
N ILE A 147 -1.43 -8.24 -14.84
CA ILE A 147 -0.36 -9.15 -15.24
C ILE A 147 -0.42 -9.30 -16.76
N VAL A 148 0.65 -8.93 -17.45
CA VAL A 148 0.75 -8.97 -18.92
C VAL A 148 1.31 -10.32 -19.40
N ASP A 149 2.21 -10.91 -18.62
CA ASP A 149 2.79 -12.21 -18.85
C ASP A 149 2.77 -13.00 -17.54
N VAL A 150 1.95 -14.04 -17.51
CA VAL A 150 1.73 -14.85 -16.30
C VAL A 150 2.98 -15.63 -15.94
N GLU A 151 3.66 -16.23 -16.91
CA GLU A 151 4.86 -17.06 -16.70
C GLU A 151 6.00 -16.21 -16.12
N GLU A 152 6.33 -15.10 -16.77
CA GLU A 152 7.37 -14.17 -16.31
C GLU A 152 7.03 -13.56 -14.96
N PHE A 153 5.77 -13.20 -14.73
CA PHE A 153 5.34 -12.68 -13.44
C PHE A 153 5.52 -13.68 -12.31
N LEU A 154 5.15 -14.95 -12.55
CA LEU A 154 5.28 -16.02 -11.56
C LEU A 154 6.75 -16.33 -11.24
N HIS A 155 7.65 -16.27 -12.22
CA HIS A 155 9.10 -16.42 -11.98
C HIS A 155 9.68 -15.34 -11.04
N LEU A 156 9.10 -14.13 -11.07
CA LEU A 156 9.52 -13.01 -10.23
C LEU A 156 8.73 -12.93 -8.90
N TYR A 157 7.68 -13.76 -8.76
CA TYR A 157 6.80 -13.69 -7.60
C TYR A 157 7.43 -14.38 -6.40
N HIS A 158 7.51 -13.68 -5.27
CA HIS A 158 7.98 -14.21 -4.00
C HIS A 158 6.79 -14.55 -3.10
N CYS A 159 6.72 -15.80 -2.64
CA CYS A 159 5.73 -16.25 -1.66
C CYS A 159 6.35 -16.37 -0.25
N SER A 160 5.53 -16.68 0.75
CA SER A 160 6.03 -16.91 2.10
C SER A 160 7.00 -18.09 2.14
N PRO A 161 8.21 -17.95 2.75
CA PRO A 161 9.19 -19.03 2.81
C PRO A 161 8.79 -20.16 3.78
N GLU A 162 7.82 -19.95 4.65
CA GLU A 162 7.41 -20.90 5.69
C GLU A 162 6.40 -21.95 5.19
N GLU A 163 5.87 -21.79 4.00
CA GLU A 163 4.86 -22.70 3.47
C GLU A 163 5.47 -24.01 2.96
N LYS A 164 4.78 -25.12 3.25
CA LYS A 164 5.08 -26.40 2.59
C LYS A 164 4.84 -26.25 1.11
N GLY A 165 5.70 -26.90 0.31
CA GLY A 165 5.54 -26.92 -1.14
C GLY A 165 4.11 -27.37 -1.53
N VAL A 166 3.50 -26.61 -2.44
CA VAL A 166 2.13 -26.84 -2.93
C VAL A 166 2.10 -26.64 -4.44
N CYS A 167 1.41 -27.52 -5.15
CA CYS A 167 1.24 -27.47 -6.60
C CYS A 167 -0.17 -27.02 -6.97
N PHE A 168 -0.27 -25.96 -7.74
CA PHE A 168 -1.52 -25.49 -8.33
C PHE A 168 -1.51 -25.66 -9.85
N ASP A 169 -2.63 -26.11 -10.42
CA ASP A 169 -2.93 -25.96 -11.84
C ASP A 169 -3.85 -24.75 -11.99
N LEU A 170 -3.33 -23.68 -12.59
CA LEU A 170 -4.02 -22.39 -12.76
C LEU A 170 -4.54 -22.27 -14.19
N ASP A 171 -5.80 -22.56 -14.43
CA ASP A 171 -6.47 -22.32 -15.71
C ASP A 171 -6.88 -20.85 -15.83
N ILE A 172 -6.15 -20.10 -16.66
CA ILE A 172 -6.30 -18.64 -16.80
C ILE A 172 -7.06 -18.31 -18.08
N ASP A 173 -8.13 -17.55 -17.92
CA ASP A 173 -8.90 -16.97 -19.02
C ASP A 173 -8.43 -15.51 -19.27
N ASP A 174 -7.84 -15.28 -20.45
CA ASP A 174 -7.40 -13.96 -20.91
C ASP A 174 -7.87 -13.69 -22.35
N ALA A 175 -8.91 -12.88 -22.49
CA ALA A 175 -9.50 -12.55 -23.79
C ALA A 175 -8.60 -11.66 -24.67
N PHE A 176 -7.55 -11.03 -24.12
CA PHE A 176 -6.74 -10.05 -24.84
C PHE A 176 -5.33 -10.56 -25.20
N LEU A 177 -4.74 -11.40 -24.35
CA LEU A 177 -3.37 -11.86 -24.49
C LEU A 177 -3.34 -13.41 -24.60
N PRO A 178 -3.32 -13.96 -25.84
CA PRO A 178 -3.48 -15.40 -26.05
C PRO A 178 -2.45 -16.29 -25.36
N TRP A 179 -1.23 -15.77 -25.09
CA TRP A 179 -0.18 -16.52 -24.39
C TRP A 179 -0.50 -16.77 -22.92
N ASN A 180 -1.40 -15.98 -22.31
CA ASN A 180 -1.90 -16.21 -20.96
C ASN A 180 -3.11 -17.13 -20.90
N ASN A 181 -3.79 -17.36 -22.03
CA ASN A 181 -5.05 -18.14 -22.09
C ASN A 181 -4.79 -19.63 -22.15
N ARG A 182 -4.21 -20.17 -21.08
CA ARG A 182 -3.82 -21.57 -20.92
C ARG A 182 -3.68 -21.94 -19.45
N PRO A 183 -3.61 -23.24 -19.10
CA PRO A 183 -3.22 -23.67 -17.77
C PRO A 183 -1.73 -23.41 -17.50
N PHE A 184 -1.42 -23.05 -16.25
CA PHE A 184 -0.08 -22.92 -15.71
C PHE A 184 0.05 -23.80 -14.48
N ARG A 185 0.89 -24.82 -14.53
CA ARG A 185 1.14 -25.67 -13.39
C ARG A 185 2.31 -25.11 -12.59
N VAL A 186 2.05 -24.74 -11.35
CA VAL A 186 2.92 -23.88 -10.54
C VAL A 186 3.21 -24.52 -9.21
N TRP A 187 4.49 -24.66 -8.88
CA TRP A 187 4.98 -25.11 -7.59
C TRP A 187 5.44 -23.92 -6.74
N PHE A 188 4.85 -23.78 -5.56
CA PHE A 188 5.22 -22.79 -4.56
C PHE A 188 5.99 -23.47 -3.44
N GLU A 189 7.25 -23.12 -3.23
CA GLU A 189 8.10 -23.65 -2.15
C GLU A 189 9.25 -22.71 -1.82
N GLY A 190 9.54 -22.56 -0.52
CA GLY A 190 10.72 -21.83 -0.04
C GLY A 190 10.78 -20.37 -0.46
N GLY A 191 9.65 -19.73 -0.62
CA GLY A 191 9.56 -18.34 -1.04
C GLY A 191 9.57 -18.12 -2.54
N ASN A 192 9.64 -19.17 -3.34
CA ASN A 192 9.73 -19.10 -4.80
C ASN A 192 8.51 -19.74 -5.48
N CYS A 193 8.31 -19.33 -6.72
CA CYS A 193 7.29 -19.87 -7.59
C CYS A 193 7.95 -20.36 -8.89
N THR A 194 7.71 -21.63 -9.26
CA THR A 194 8.31 -22.24 -10.46
C THR A 194 7.27 -23.03 -11.24
N LEU A 195 7.38 -23.03 -12.57
CA LEU A 195 6.60 -23.95 -13.40
C LEU A 195 7.09 -25.38 -13.19
N THR A 196 6.18 -26.35 -13.22
CA THR A 196 6.47 -27.75 -12.90
C THR A 196 5.60 -28.72 -13.70
N ASP A 197 6.02 -29.98 -13.79
CA ASP A 197 5.23 -31.09 -14.33
C ASP A 197 4.68 -32.02 -13.22
N ARG A 198 4.78 -31.62 -11.95
CA ARG A 198 4.23 -32.38 -10.82
C ARG A 198 2.70 -32.46 -10.92
N ASP A 199 2.12 -33.51 -10.35
CA ASP A 199 0.67 -33.58 -10.22
C ASP A 199 0.17 -32.44 -9.31
N PRO A 200 -0.92 -31.76 -9.69
CA PRO A 200 -1.43 -30.64 -8.91
C PRO A 200 -2.15 -31.13 -7.64
N ASP A 201 -1.91 -30.42 -6.54
CA ASP A 201 -2.69 -30.59 -5.30
C ASP A 201 -4.07 -29.94 -5.44
N TYR A 202 -4.14 -28.85 -6.23
CA TYR A 202 -5.36 -28.09 -6.48
C TYR A 202 -5.44 -27.61 -7.92
N GLU A 203 -6.65 -27.65 -8.48
CA GLU A 203 -6.97 -27.04 -9.78
C GLU A 203 -7.81 -25.80 -9.53
N LEU A 204 -7.40 -24.65 -10.10
CA LEU A 204 -8.08 -23.38 -9.92
C LEU A 204 -8.31 -22.73 -11.28
N ARG A 205 -9.53 -22.26 -11.50
CA ARG A 205 -9.90 -21.51 -12.70
C ARG A 205 -10.28 -20.09 -12.37
N MET A 206 -9.73 -19.13 -13.12
CA MET A 206 -9.99 -17.71 -12.94
C MET A 206 -9.62 -16.87 -14.16
N SER A 207 -10.17 -15.67 -14.24
CA SER A 207 -9.72 -14.69 -15.25
C SER A 207 -8.39 -14.05 -14.86
N ILE A 208 -7.67 -13.53 -15.86
CA ILE A 208 -6.42 -12.75 -15.65
C ILE A 208 -6.64 -11.55 -14.71
N ALA A 209 -7.82 -10.91 -14.74
CA ALA A 209 -8.16 -9.83 -13.82
C ALA A 209 -8.25 -10.32 -12.36
N THR A 210 -8.77 -11.53 -12.15
CA THR A 210 -8.83 -12.15 -10.83
C THR A 210 -7.44 -12.55 -10.34
N LEU A 211 -6.62 -13.15 -11.20
CA LEU A 211 -5.23 -13.48 -10.87
C LEU A 211 -4.44 -12.22 -10.50
N SER A 212 -4.55 -11.15 -11.28
CA SER A 212 -3.91 -9.86 -10.98
C SER A 212 -4.38 -9.29 -9.63
N THR A 213 -5.68 -9.35 -9.35
CA THR A 213 -6.26 -8.92 -8.07
C THR A 213 -5.70 -9.70 -6.87
N LEU A 214 -5.51 -11.01 -7.05
CA LEU A 214 -4.97 -11.93 -6.04
C LEU A 214 -3.48 -11.66 -5.80
N LEU A 215 -2.69 -11.75 -6.86
CA LEU A 215 -1.22 -11.71 -6.75
C LEU A 215 -0.66 -10.31 -6.46
N ILE A 216 -1.37 -9.24 -6.81
CA ILE A 216 -1.04 -7.87 -6.39
C ILE A 216 -1.50 -7.59 -4.93
N GLY A 217 -2.24 -8.52 -4.30
CA GLY A 217 -2.58 -8.45 -2.89
C GLY A 217 -3.85 -7.66 -2.55
N TYR A 218 -4.67 -7.25 -3.55
CA TYR A 218 -5.87 -6.46 -3.27
C TYR A 218 -6.97 -7.27 -2.59
N LYS A 219 -7.16 -8.55 -2.94
CA LYS A 219 -8.13 -9.45 -2.30
C LYS A 219 -7.53 -10.82 -2.07
N THR A 220 -7.90 -11.45 -0.96
CA THR A 220 -7.48 -12.82 -0.64
C THR A 220 -8.19 -13.86 -1.51
N ALA A 221 -7.54 -15.02 -1.70
CA ALA A 221 -8.11 -16.15 -2.43
C ALA A 221 -9.47 -16.58 -1.86
N ALA A 222 -9.59 -16.68 -0.53
CA ALA A 222 -10.84 -17.03 0.13
C ALA A 222 -11.98 -16.05 -0.17
N LYS A 223 -11.68 -14.75 -0.25
CA LYS A 223 -12.68 -13.74 -0.62
C LYS A 223 -13.11 -13.88 -2.07
N LEU A 224 -12.16 -14.10 -2.97
CA LEU A 224 -12.41 -14.26 -4.40
C LEU A 224 -13.18 -15.55 -4.71
N ALA A 225 -12.86 -16.66 -4.05
CA ALA A 225 -13.62 -17.90 -4.14
C ALA A 225 -15.07 -17.74 -3.64
N ARG A 226 -15.24 -17.08 -2.48
CA ARG A 226 -16.58 -16.83 -1.91
C ARG A 226 -17.50 -16.04 -2.84
N ILE A 227 -16.96 -15.16 -3.66
CA ILE A 227 -17.75 -14.37 -4.64
C ILE A 227 -17.75 -14.99 -6.04
N GLY A 228 -17.28 -16.23 -6.20
CA GLY A 228 -17.30 -16.98 -7.46
C GLY A 228 -16.31 -16.47 -8.52
N ARG A 229 -15.25 -15.77 -8.11
CA ARG A 229 -14.19 -15.33 -9.01
C ARG A 229 -13.09 -16.37 -9.20
N ILE A 230 -12.93 -17.27 -8.25
CA ILE A 230 -12.08 -18.45 -8.32
C ILE A 230 -12.99 -19.67 -8.18
N THR A 231 -12.82 -20.66 -9.06
CA THR A 231 -13.50 -21.96 -9.03
C THR A 231 -12.45 -23.06 -9.17
N GLY A 232 -12.75 -24.25 -8.63
CA GLY A 232 -11.93 -25.44 -8.66
C GLY A 232 -12.51 -26.52 -7.79
#